data_30e35bfa55c8d8eda5369ea1e070b274
#
_entry.id   30e35bfa55c8d8eda5369ea1e070b274
#
_cell.length_a   1.000
_cell.length_b   1.000
_cell.length_c   1.000
_cell.angle_alpha   90.00
_cell.angle_beta   90.00
_cell.angle_gamma   90.00
#
_symmetry.space_group_name_H-M   'P 1'
#
loop_
_entity.id
_entity.type
_entity.pdbx_description
1 polymer ?
#
loop_
_entity_poly.entity_id
_entity_poly.type
_entity_poly.pdbx_seq_one_letter_code
_entity_poly.pdbx_strand_id
1 'polypeptide(L)'
;MNNENNEGAIRGYSNSARLSASVFDFQLSFFQKSISDMEIAKAKKEKYHEKLLAEITMSPSHTKAVSQLLDDAVKKYEEDFGEIKLKPNKK
;
A
#
# COMPACT_ATOMS: atom_id res chain seq x y z
N MET A 1 3.75 -3.03 27.86
CA MET A 1 3.41 -3.64 27.03
C MET A 1 4.39 -4.27 26.33
N ASN A 2 4.42 -5.20 26.16
CA ASN A 2 5.39 -5.82 25.60
C ASN A 2 5.11 -6.06 24.22
N ASN A 3 6.00 -6.42 23.47
CA ASN A 3 5.84 -6.59 22.13
C ASN A 3 5.97 -7.93 21.64
N GLU A 4 5.84 -8.85 22.47
CA GLU A 4 5.92 -10.14 22.01
C GLU A 4 4.94 -10.42 21.04
N ASN A 5 3.86 -9.75 21.01
CA ASN A 5 2.82 -10.06 20.09
C ASN A 5 3.10 -9.66 18.69
N ASN A 6 4.22 -9.02 18.45
CA ASN A 6 4.56 -8.68 17.11
C ASN A 6 5.16 -9.85 16.35
N GLU A 7 5.35 -10.97 17.03
CA GLU A 7 5.87 -12.08 16.39
C GLU A 7 4.91 -12.51 15.33
N GLY A 8 5.25 -12.75 14.17
CA GLY A 8 4.34 -13.09 13.11
C GLY A 8 3.77 -11.92 12.36
N ALA A 9 4.03 -10.72 12.81
CA ALA A 9 3.54 -9.56 12.09
C ALA A 9 4.21 -9.48 10.73
N ILE A 10 3.44 -9.00 9.73
CA ILE A 10 3.98 -8.87 8.41
C ILE A 10 4.67 -7.56 8.28
N ARG A 11 5.89 -7.57 7.77
CA ARG A 11 6.60 -6.35 7.55
C ARG A 11 7.11 -6.36 6.14
N GLY A 12 6.99 -5.28 5.47
CA GLY A 12 7.43 -5.22 4.09
C GLY A 12 7.26 -3.84 3.54
N TYR A 13 7.67 -3.66 2.33
CA TYR A 13 7.58 -2.39 1.66
C TYR A 13 6.55 -2.56 0.55
N SER A 14 5.53 -1.73 0.56
CA SER A 14 4.49 -1.81 -0.44
C SER A 14 4.51 -0.58 -1.31
N ASN A 15 4.46 -0.77 -2.62
CA ASN A 15 4.39 0.36 -3.52
C ASN A 15 3.20 0.22 -4.46
N SER A 16 2.30 -0.69 -4.16
CA SER A 16 1.11 -0.86 -4.97
C SER A 16 0.02 -1.41 -4.06
N ALA A 17 -1.19 -1.00 -4.28
CA ALA A 17 -2.30 -1.45 -3.45
C ALA A 17 -3.56 -1.55 -4.27
N ARG A 18 -4.46 -2.40 -3.86
CA ARG A 18 -5.77 -2.52 -4.48
C ARG A 18 -6.80 -2.55 -3.39
N LEU A 19 -7.98 -2.08 -3.71
CA LEU A 19 -9.03 -2.02 -2.75
C LEU A 19 -10.30 -2.56 -3.36
N SER A 20 -11.01 -3.40 -2.64
CA SER A 20 -12.33 -3.78 -3.06
C SER A 20 -13.27 -3.51 -1.89
N ALA A 21 -14.50 -3.25 -2.20
CA ALA A 21 -15.45 -2.88 -1.18
C ALA A 21 -16.79 -3.53 -1.44
N SER A 22 -17.46 -3.89 -0.38
CA SER A 22 -18.81 -4.37 -0.49
C SER A 22 -19.62 -3.63 0.56
N VAL A 23 -20.88 -3.95 0.66
CA VAL A 23 -21.71 -3.35 1.69
C VAL A 23 -21.20 -3.72 3.06
N PHE A 24 -20.57 -4.87 3.20
CA PHE A 24 -20.20 -5.36 4.50
C PHE A 24 -18.79 -4.98 4.93
N ASP A 25 -17.87 -4.90 4.00
CA ASP A 25 -16.51 -4.61 4.42
C ASP A 25 -15.66 -4.18 3.25
N PHE A 26 -14.44 -3.76 3.57
CA PHE A 26 -13.46 -3.36 2.58
C PHE A 26 -12.29 -4.31 2.70
N GLN A 27 -11.69 -4.65 1.56
CA GLN A 27 -10.50 -5.47 1.59
C GLN A 27 -9.39 -4.71 0.92
N LEU A 28 -8.30 -4.52 1.63
CA LEU A 28 -7.17 -3.76 1.14
C LEU A 28 -6.01 -4.72 0.94
N SER A 29 -5.48 -4.75 -0.25
CA SER A 29 -4.38 -5.65 -0.58
C SER A 29 -3.15 -4.82 -0.90
N PHE A 30 -2.02 -5.19 -0.31
CA PHE A 30 -0.78 -4.47 -0.51
C PHE A 30 0.18 -5.34 -1.28
N PHE A 31 0.82 -4.75 -2.27
CA PHE A 31 1.74 -5.49 -3.12
C PHE A 31 3.05 -4.76 -3.22
N GLN A 32 4.06 -5.50 -3.61
CA GLN A 32 5.32 -4.89 -3.95
C GLN A 32 5.60 -5.25 -5.41
N LYS A 33 5.79 -4.25 -6.24
CA LYS A 33 6.15 -4.47 -7.62
C LYS A 33 7.63 -4.24 -7.76
N SER A 34 8.29 -5.10 -8.49
CA SER A 34 9.71 -4.93 -8.72
C SER A 34 10.04 -5.47 -10.09
N ILE A 35 11.14 -5.01 -10.64
CA ILE A 35 11.64 -5.51 -11.87
C ILE A 35 12.83 -6.34 -11.50
N SER A 36 12.73 -7.64 -11.68
CA SER A 36 13.78 -8.50 -11.19
C SER A 36 15.06 -8.31 -11.96
N ASP A 37 15.00 -7.91 -13.20
CA ASP A 37 16.20 -7.75 -13.95
C ASP A 37 15.93 -6.74 -15.01
N MET A 38 16.62 -5.63 -14.96
CA MET A 38 16.35 -4.56 -15.88
C MET A 38 16.56 -4.94 -17.32
N GLU A 39 17.55 -5.74 -17.58
CA GLU A 39 17.79 -6.11 -18.93
C GLU A 39 16.74 -7.02 -19.45
N ILE A 40 16.29 -7.93 -18.65
CA ILE A 40 15.23 -8.79 -19.05
C ILE A 40 13.96 -8.01 -19.23
N ALA A 41 13.71 -7.06 -18.35
CA ALA A 41 12.52 -6.25 -18.45
C ALA A 41 12.50 -5.48 -19.76
N LYS A 42 13.63 -4.93 -20.15
CA LYS A 42 13.67 -4.21 -21.37
C LYS A 42 13.46 -5.11 -22.55
N ALA A 43 14.11 -6.23 -22.56
CA ALA A 43 14.02 -7.12 -23.67
C ALA A 43 12.63 -7.68 -23.84
N LYS A 44 11.97 -8.01 -22.75
CA LYS A 44 10.70 -8.60 -22.86
C LYS A 44 9.59 -7.66 -22.78
N LYS A 45 9.91 -6.50 -22.53
CA LYS A 45 8.91 -5.59 -22.40
C LYS A 45 8.02 -5.78 -21.29
N GLU A 46 8.28 -6.36 -20.22
CA GLU A 46 7.45 -6.47 -19.19
C GLU A 46 7.94 -6.53 -18.14
N LYS A 47 7.87 -6.80 -17.44
CA LYS A 47 8.09 -6.85 -16.73
C LYS A 47 8.22 -6.74 -15.38
N TYR A 48 7.25 -6.69 -14.62
CA TYR A 48 7.24 -6.57 -13.22
C TYR A 48 6.92 -7.85 -12.58
N HIS A 49 7.43 -8.12 -11.44
CA HIS A 49 6.92 -9.14 -10.57
C HIS A 49 6.11 -8.41 -9.53
N GLU A 50 4.92 -8.89 -9.29
CA GLU A 50 4.08 -8.28 -8.29
C GLU A 50 3.85 -9.29 -7.21
N LYS A 51 4.25 -8.98 -6.00
CA LYS A 51 4.15 -9.91 -4.90
C LYS A 51 3.13 -9.41 -3.92
N LEU A 52 2.18 -10.25 -3.56
CA LEU A 52 1.19 -9.89 -2.55
C LEU A 52 1.84 -9.96 -1.18
N LEU A 53 1.78 -8.87 -0.46
CA LEU A 53 2.36 -8.81 0.87
C LEU A 53 1.33 -9.07 1.93
N ALA A 54 0.17 -8.51 1.81
CA ALA A 54 -0.84 -8.64 2.85
C ALA A 54 -2.19 -8.27 2.32
N GLU A 55 -3.22 -8.90 2.86
CA GLU A 55 -4.60 -8.54 2.57
C GLU A 55 -5.29 -8.35 3.89
N ILE A 56 -5.92 -7.23 4.08
CA ILE A 56 -6.57 -6.91 5.33
C ILE A 56 -8.03 -6.58 5.03
N THR A 57 -8.92 -7.20 5.76
CA THR A 57 -10.34 -6.90 5.62
C THR A 57 -10.76 -6.08 6.83
N MET A 58 -11.48 -5.01 6.58
CA MET A 58 -11.86 -4.10 7.63
C MET A 58 -13.33 -3.75 7.51
N SER A 59 -13.94 -3.46 8.64
CA SER A 59 -15.32 -2.98 8.61
C SER A 59 -15.35 -1.60 7.98
N PRO A 60 -16.49 -1.15 7.51
CA PRO A 60 -16.56 0.19 6.94
C PRO A 60 -16.18 1.27 7.92
N SER A 61 -16.60 1.16 9.18
CA SER A 61 -16.25 2.21 10.14
C SER A 61 -14.76 2.21 10.44
N HIS A 62 -14.14 1.05 10.52
CA HIS A 62 -12.71 1.01 10.76
C HIS A 62 -11.96 1.55 9.54
N THR A 63 -12.46 1.24 8.34
CA THR A 63 -11.84 1.76 7.14
C THR A 63 -11.89 3.28 7.13
N LYS A 64 -13.02 3.85 7.54
CA LYS A 64 -13.10 5.28 7.57
C LYS A 64 -12.13 5.88 8.58
N ALA A 65 -12.00 5.24 9.74
CA ALA A 65 -11.07 5.73 10.75
C ALA A 65 -9.63 5.68 10.25
N VAL A 66 -9.25 4.60 9.57
CA VAL A 66 -7.91 4.48 9.04
C VAL A 66 -7.68 5.53 7.96
N SER A 67 -8.70 5.77 7.15
CA SER A 67 -8.60 6.77 6.10
C SER A 67 -8.33 8.16 6.69
N GLN A 68 -9.01 8.50 7.77
CA GLN A 68 -8.80 9.79 8.39
C GLN A 68 -7.43 9.89 9.03
N LEU A 69 -6.98 8.80 9.62
CA LEU A 69 -5.67 8.78 10.23
C LEU A 69 -4.59 9.01 9.18
N LEU A 70 -4.71 8.37 8.03
CA LEU A 70 -3.75 8.56 6.97
C LEU A 70 -3.80 9.96 6.41
N ASP A 71 -5.02 10.50 6.27
CA ASP A 71 -5.16 11.84 5.73
C ASP A 71 -4.49 12.87 6.65
N ASP A 72 -4.68 12.72 7.95
CA ASP A 72 -4.06 13.63 8.88
C ASP A 72 -2.54 13.53 8.84
N ALA A 73 -2.03 12.32 8.72
CA ALA A 73 -0.59 12.14 8.69
C ALA A 73 0.01 12.74 7.41
N VAL A 74 -0.69 12.57 6.29
CA VAL A 74 -0.20 13.13 5.04
C VAL A 74 -0.20 14.65 5.12
N LYS A 75 -1.25 15.24 5.70
CA LYS A 75 -1.31 16.67 5.81
C LYS A 75 -0.20 17.21 6.67
N LYS A 76 0.10 16.53 7.77
CA LYS A 76 1.16 16.98 8.63
C LYS A 76 2.51 16.90 7.92
N TYR A 77 2.72 15.83 7.18
CA TYR A 77 3.94 15.68 6.43
C TYR A 77 4.08 16.83 5.44
N GLU A 78 2.99 17.14 4.75
CA GLU A 78 3.06 18.20 3.75
C GLU A 78 3.29 19.57 4.36
N GLU A 79 2.80 19.78 5.57
CA GLU A 79 3.09 21.05 6.23
C GLU A 79 4.56 21.18 6.55
N ASP A 80 5.19 20.09 6.93
CA ASP A 80 6.58 20.15 7.33
C ASP A 80 7.54 20.05 6.14
N PHE A 81 7.19 19.34 5.13
CA PHE A 81 8.14 19.04 4.06
C PHE A 81 7.67 19.41 2.65
N GLY A 82 6.48 19.85 2.52
CA GLY A 82 6.00 20.26 1.21
C GLY A 82 5.09 19.23 0.58
N GLU A 83 4.45 19.62 -0.47
CA GLU A 83 3.44 18.80 -1.10
C GLU A 83 4.00 17.50 -1.64
N ILE A 84 3.30 16.41 -1.40
CA ILE A 84 3.65 15.13 -1.96
C ILE A 84 3.06 15.09 -3.36
N LYS A 85 3.87 14.88 -4.35
CA LYS A 85 3.38 14.84 -5.70
C LYS A 85 3.23 13.42 -6.14
N LEU A 86 2.06 13.10 -6.65
CA LEU A 86 1.81 11.76 -7.10
C LEU A 86 2.25 11.64 -8.55
N LYS A 87 2.75 10.46 -8.90
CA LYS A 87 3.13 10.27 -10.27
C LYS A 87 1.91 10.20 -11.13
N PRO A 88 1.97 10.71 -12.30
CA PRO A 88 0.81 10.68 -13.19
C PRO A 88 0.45 9.24 -13.48
N ASN A 89 -0.81 9.02 -13.52
CA ASN A 89 -1.23 7.71 -13.78
C ASN A 89 -1.41 7.62 -15.24
N LYS A 90 -0.64 6.99 -15.90
CA LYS A 90 -0.74 6.93 -17.22
C LYS A 90 -1.61 6.15 -17.73
N LYS A 91 -2.29 5.85 -17.80
CA LYS A 91 -3.22 5.18 -18.27
C LYS A 91 -3.35 5.06 -19.05
#